data_da27f398fb347f280adf06605f259c91
#
_entry.id   da27f398fb347f280adf06605f259c91
#
_cell.length_a   1.000
_cell.length_b   1.000
_cell.length_c   1.000
_cell.angle_alpha   90.00
_cell.angle_beta   90.00
_cell.angle_gamma   90.00
#
_symmetry.space_group_name_H-M   'P 1'
#
loop_
_entity.id
_entity.type
_entity.pdbx_description
1 polymer ?
#
loop_
_entity_poly.entity_id
_entity_poly.type
_entity_poly.pdbx_seq_one_letter_code
_entity_poly.pdbx_strand_id
1 'polypeptide(L)'
;MTVEYEQIKEQFLSGNSDGCEAFFEKNGFYVEAGYCCIVLDKLEKAWNMFAKASLSDIRGHWGLVLLQMLAGKVTLNPTYFEIRNFLEIDLSIFIKYCKAGYINEILRFSDFMAYYNAETFKYIGRAFWVNNFIPAAMFFLRKAKDRFYNDPELHYLIAYISYYNDKDLKQAEKSLKTCLEILPEYAPANALLRVVNADGA
;
A
#
# COMPACT_ATOMS: atom_id res chain seq x y z
N MET A 1 -13.77 0.36 -20.84
CA MET A 1 -12.45 -0.29 -20.93
C MET A 1 -12.61 -1.56 -21.73
N THR A 2 -11.64 -1.92 -22.56
CA THR A 2 -11.69 -3.11 -23.41
C THR A 2 -11.24 -4.34 -22.61
N VAL A 3 -11.68 -5.54 -23.03
CA VAL A 3 -11.25 -6.81 -22.42
C VAL A 3 -9.72 -6.93 -22.46
N GLU A 4 -9.09 -6.50 -23.55
CA GLU A 4 -7.63 -6.49 -23.72
C GLU A 4 -6.91 -5.60 -22.67
N TYR A 5 -7.47 -4.44 -22.33
CA TYR A 5 -6.91 -3.59 -21.26
C TYR A 5 -6.86 -4.31 -19.92
N GLU A 6 -7.96 -4.95 -19.52
CA GLU A 6 -8.00 -5.66 -18.23
C GLU A 6 -7.01 -6.84 -18.19
N GLN A 7 -6.88 -7.58 -19.29
CA GLN A 7 -5.91 -8.68 -19.41
C GLN A 7 -4.46 -8.19 -19.28
N ILE A 8 -4.07 -7.13 -19.99
CA ILE A 8 -2.72 -6.58 -19.92
C ILE A 8 -2.44 -5.97 -18.53
N LYS A 9 -3.44 -5.32 -17.93
CA LYS A 9 -3.34 -4.80 -16.57
C LYS A 9 -3.15 -5.90 -15.53
N GLU A 10 -3.91 -6.99 -15.64
CA GLU A 10 -3.75 -8.15 -14.77
C GLU A 10 -2.38 -8.81 -14.95
N GLN A 11 -1.90 -8.94 -16.19
CA GLN A 11 -0.56 -9.40 -16.50
C GLN A 11 0.49 -8.55 -15.79
N PHE A 12 0.42 -7.21 -15.91
CA PHE A 12 1.31 -6.28 -15.22
C PHE A 12 1.23 -6.44 -13.70
N LEU A 13 0.03 -6.44 -13.12
CA LEU A 13 -0.18 -6.59 -11.69
C LEU A 13 0.26 -7.96 -11.14
N SER A 14 0.38 -8.98 -11.98
CA SER A 14 0.93 -10.29 -11.62
C SER A 14 2.45 -10.37 -11.61
N GLY A 15 3.15 -9.32 -12.03
CA GLY A 15 4.62 -9.22 -12.06
C GLY A 15 5.25 -9.48 -13.44
N ASN A 16 4.45 -9.51 -14.50
CA ASN A 16 4.93 -9.64 -15.86
C ASN A 16 4.69 -8.35 -16.65
N SER A 17 5.77 -7.63 -16.99
CA SER A 17 5.72 -6.36 -17.73
C SER A 17 5.89 -6.49 -19.25
N ASP A 18 6.04 -7.71 -19.78
CA ASP A 18 6.32 -7.95 -21.19
C ASP A 18 5.21 -7.39 -22.09
N GLY A 19 5.59 -6.46 -22.97
CA GLY A 19 4.65 -5.81 -23.89
C GLY A 19 3.67 -4.81 -23.24
N CYS A 20 3.54 -4.77 -21.92
CA CYS A 20 2.58 -3.91 -21.21
C CYS A 20 2.83 -2.42 -21.47
N GLU A 21 4.10 -1.97 -21.38
CA GLU A 21 4.49 -0.58 -21.64
C GLU A 21 4.03 -0.10 -23.01
N ALA A 22 4.36 -0.87 -24.06
CA ALA A 22 4.02 -0.53 -25.43
C ALA A 22 2.51 -0.49 -25.67
N PHE A 23 1.77 -1.44 -25.10
CA PHE A 23 0.33 -1.48 -25.18
C PHE A 23 -0.30 -0.25 -24.52
N PHE A 24 0.05 0.06 -23.29
CA PHE A 24 -0.53 1.18 -22.54
C PHE A 24 -0.19 2.52 -23.20
N GLU A 25 1.06 2.72 -23.61
CA GLU A 25 1.47 3.97 -24.29
C GLU A 25 0.73 4.17 -25.60
N LYS A 26 0.62 3.14 -26.45
CA LYS A 26 -0.07 3.19 -27.75
C LYS A 26 -1.55 3.53 -27.59
N ASN A 27 -2.19 3.07 -26.51
CA ASN A 27 -3.62 3.27 -26.27
C ASN A 27 -3.91 4.50 -25.38
N GLY A 28 -2.89 5.29 -24.99
CA GLY A 28 -3.07 6.52 -24.20
C GLY A 28 -3.30 6.29 -22.71
N PHE A 29 -3.04 5.09 -22.19
CA PHE A 29 -3.11 4.76 -20.77
C PHE A 29 -1.80 5.17 -20.07
N TYR A 30 -1.59 6.48 -19.98
CA TYR A 30 -0.30 7.04 -19.56
C TYR A 30 0.07 6.75 -18.11
N VAL A 31 -0.90 6.56 -17.20
CA VAL A 31 -0.63 6.16 -15.82
C VAL A 31 -0.01 4.77 -15.78
N GLU A 32 -0.66 3.80 -16.41
CA GLU A 32 -0.22 2.41 -16.47
C GLU A 32 1.12 2.30 -17.21
N ALA A 33 1.30 3.05 -18.29
CA ALA A 33 2.59 3.14 -19.01
C ALA A 33 3.69 3.71 -18.09
N GLY A 34 3.39 4.71 -17.26
CA GLY A 34 4.31 5.28 -16.29
C GLY A 34 4.80 4.26 -15.28
N TYR A 35 3.89 3.46 -14.69
CA TYR A 35 4.25 2.37 -13.78
C TYR A 35 5.09 1.29 -14.47
N CYS A 36 4.75 0.90 -15.71
CA CYS A 36 5.58 -0.02 -16.48
C CYS A 36 7.00 0.55 -16.68
N CYS A 37 7.12 1.84 -16.98
CA CYS A 37 8.42 2.50 -17.12
C CYS A 37 9.22 2.47 -15.82
N ILE A 38 8.59 2.69 -14.65
CA ILE A 38 9.30 2.61 -13.35
C ILE A 38 9.87 1.20 -13.14
N VAL A 39 9.06 0.15 -13.29
CA VAL A 39 9.53 -1.22 -13.04
C VAL A 39 10.58 -1.68 -14.05
N LEU A 40 10.67 -1.03 -15.21
CA LEU A 40 11.70 -1.21 -16.23
C LEU A 40 12.91 -0.27 -16.07
N ASP A 41 13.00 0.48 -14.97
CA ASP A 41 14.05 1.46 -14.65
C ASP A 41 14.18 2.62 -15.69
N LYS A 42 13.09 2.94 -16.40
CA LYS A 42 13.01 4.02 -17.41
C LYS A 42 12.41 5.29 -16.77
N LEU A 43 13.04 5.83 -15.73
CA LEU A 43 12.44 6.89 -14.88
C LEU A 43 12.14 8.19 -15.64
N GLU A 44 12.98 8.60 -16.59
CA GLU A 44 12.71 9.79 -17.43
C GLU A 44 11.47 9.60 -18.31
N LYS A 45 11.30 8.40 -18.87
CA LYS A 45 10.11 8.08 -19.65
C LYS A 45 8.87 8.02 -18.76
N ALA A 46 8.99 7.43 -17.56
CA ALA A 46 7.92 7.43 -16.57
C ALA A 46 7.45 8.84 -16.22
N TRP A 47 8.39 9.79 -16.02
CA TRP A 47 8.07 11.20 -15.80
C TRP A 47 7.21 11.78 -16.92
N ASN A 48 7.61 11.56 -18.17
CA ASN A 48 6.86 12.05 -19.33
C ASN A 48 5.44 11.44 -19.41
N MET A 49 5.27 10.16 -19.05
CA MET A 49 3.96 9.49 -19.02
C MET A 49 3.07 10.10 -17.93
N PHE A 50 3.57 10.21 -16.70
CA PHE A 50 2.79 10.80 -15.61
C PHE A 50 2.50 12.30 -15.83
N ALA A 51 3.41 13.06 -16.41
CA ALA A 51 3.16 14.46 -16.77
C ALA A 51 2.01 14.62 -17.77
N LYS A 52 1.92 13.73 -18.76
CA LYS A 52 0.78 13.68 -19.70
C LYS A 52 -0.51 13.30 -18.98
N ALA A 53 -0.46 12.31 -18.07
CA ALA A 53 -1.62 11.85 -17.32
C ALA A 53 -2.12 12.91 -16.34
N SER A 54 -1.25 13.66 -15.68
CA SER A 54 -1.57 14.63 -14.62
C SER A 54 -2.48 15.77 -15.06
N LEU A 55 -2.64 15.97 -16.37
CA LEU A 55 -3.56 16.97 -16.94
C LEU A 55 -5.04 16.58 -16.77
N SER A 56 -5.33 15.30 -16.55
CA SER A 56 -6.71 14.77 -16.52
C SER A 56 -6.95 13.68 -15.48
N ASP A 57 -5.91 13.19 -14.82
CA ASP A 57 -5.98 12.08 -13.88
C ASP A 57 -5.08 12.33 -12.65
N ILE A 58 -5.67 12.30 -11.46
CA ILE A 58 -4.96 12.50 -10.18
C ILE A 58 -3.82 11.49 -9.99
N ARG A 59 -3.93 10.28 -10.57
CA ARG A 59 -2.88 9.27 -10.53
C ARG A 59 -1.59 9.75 -11.24
N GLY A 60 -1.71 10.63 -12.21
CA GLY A 60 -0.56 11.26 -12.88
C GLY A 60 0.22 12.15 -11.93
N HIS A 61 -0.47 13.00 -11.14
CA HIS A 61 0.19 13.84 -10.12
C HIS A 61 0.87 12.97 -9.07
N TRP A 62 0.18 11.96 -8.54
CA TRP A 62 0.77 11.01 -7.59
C TRP A 62 2.01 10.32 -8.18
N GLY A 63 1.98 9.89 -9.45
CA GLY A 63 3.13 9.28 -10.13
C GLY A 63 4.35 10.22 -10.18
N LEU A 64 4.14 11.54 -10.36
CA LEU A 64 5.22 12.53 -10.29
C LEU A 64 5.77 12.68 -8.86
N VAL A 65 4.92 12.68 -7.83
CA VAL A 65 5.35 12.67 -6.42
C VAL A 65 6.17 11.41 -6.13
N LEU A 66 5.68 10.26 -6.59
CA LEU A 66 6.36 8.98 -6.44
C LEU A 66 7.77 9.00 -7.06
N LEU A 67 7.91 9.46 -8.31
CA LEU A 67 9.21 9.58 -8.98
C LEU A 67 10.17 10.51 -8.22
N GLN A 68 9.68 11.57 -7.61
CA GLN A 68 10.49 12.45 -6.78
C GLN A 68 10.97 11.75 -5.50
N MET A 69 10.12 10.93 -4.87
CA MET A 69 10.55 10.08 -3.75
C MET A 69 11.65 9.10 -4.18
N LEU A 70 11.48 8.43 -5.33
CA LEU A 70 12.49 7.52 -5.87
C LEU A 70 13.81 8.22 -6.19
N ALA A 71 13.77 9.51 -6.55
CA ALA A 71 14.95 10.34 -6.77
C ALA A 71 15.54 10.92 -5.46
N GLY A 72 14.94 10.65 -4.31
CA GLY A 72 15.38 11.13 -2.99
C GLY A 72 15.12 12.60 -2.70
N LYS A 73 14.32 13.30 -3.53
CA LYS A 73 14.03 14.74 -3.38
C LYS A 73 12.57 15.03 -3.78
N VAL A 74 11.74 15.40 -2.80
CA VAL A 74 10.34 15.72 -3.03
C VAL A 74 10.12 17.24 -2.95
N THR A 75 9.50 17.80 -3.98
CA THR A 75 9.07 19.21 -4.07
C THR A 75 7.56 19.33 -4.31
N LEU A 76 6.91 18.28 -4.79
CA LEU A 76 5.47 18.18 -4.92
C LEU A 76 4.86 17.59 -3.65
N ASN A 77 3.75 18.14 -3.20
CA ASN A 77 3.06 17.66 -2.01
C ASN A 77 2.01 16.62 -2.40
N PRO A 78 2.02 15.42 -1.80
CA PRO A 78 0.94 14.47 -1.98
C PRO A 78 -0.34 15.00 -1.31
N THR A 79 -1.49 14.57 -1.81
CA THR A 79 -2.76 14.79 -1.15
C THR A 79 -3.11 13.61 -0.23
N TYR A 80 -4.04 13.85 0.71
CA TYR A 80 -4.62 12.78 1.55
C TYR A 80 -5.15 11.62 0.72
N PHE A 81 -5.90 11.92 -0.35
CA PHE A 81 -6.54 10.91 -1.19
C PHE A 81 -5.55 10.09 -2.03
N GLU A 82 -4.47 10.71 -2.50
CA GLU A 82 -3.44 10.00 -3.24
C GLU A 82 -2.73 8.97 -2.37
N ILE A 83 -2.31 9.36 -1.17
CA ILE A 83 -1.69 8.44 -0.22
C ILE A 83 -2.63 7.28 0.12
N ARG A 84 -3.91 7.60 0.43
CA ARG A 84 -4.92 6.61 0.77
C ARG A 84 -5.16 5.58 -0.34
N ASN A 85 -5.21 6.04 -1.59
CA ASN A 85 -5.67 5.20 -2.70
C ASN A 85 -4.53 4.49 -3.43
N PHE A 86 -3.29 5.00 -3.35
CA PHE A 86 -2.23 4.53 -4.25
C PHE A 86 -1.01 3.95 -3.53
N LEU A 87 -0.64 4.43 -2.32
CA LEU A 87 0.58 4.00 -1.63
C LEU A 87 0.67 2.48 -1.44
N GLU A 88 -0.43 1.84 -1.00
CA GLU A 88 -0.48 0.38 -0.78
C GLU A 88 -0.31 -0.39 -2.09
N ILE A 89 -0.91 0.10 -3.16
CA ILE A 89 -0.84 -0.50 -4.50
C ILE A 89 0.60 -0.42 -5.03
N ASP A 90 1.23 0.75 -4.92
CA ASP A 90 2.58 0.99 -5.41
C ASP A 90 3.61 0.11 -4.69
N LEU A 91 3.54 0.05 -3.37
CA LEU A 91 4.41 -0.83 -2.60
C LEU A 91 4.22 -2.30 -3.00
N SER A 92 2.97 -2.73 -3.22
CA SER A 92 2.67 -4.10 -3.68
C SER A 92 3.22 -4.37 -5.08
N ILE A 93 3.14 -3.40 -6.01
CA ILE A 93 3.77 -3.51 -7.33
C ILE A 93 5.29 -3.65 -7.18
N PHE A 94 5.94 -2.78 -6.42
CA PHE A 94 7.40 -2.82 -6.27
C PHE A 94 7.90 -4.07 -5.54
N ILE A 95 7.12 -4.62 -4.62
CA ILE A 95 7.42 -5.91 -3.99
C ILE A 95 7.40 -7.02 -5.05
N LYS A 96 6.35 -7.09 -5.88
CA LYS A 96 6.23 -8.10 -6.94
C LYS A 96 7.34 -8.04 -7.98
N TYR A 97 7.78 -6.82 -8.32
CA TYR A 97 8.88 -6.60 -9.26
C TYR A 97 10.27 -6.60 -8.60
N CYS A 98 10.37 -7.00 -7.32
CA CYS A 98 11.62 -7.07 -6.54
C CYS A 98 12.41 -5.75 -6.52
N LYS A 99 11.72 -4.60 -6.53
CA LYS A 99 12.32 -3.26 -6.54
C LYS A 99 12.63 -2.77 -5.11
N ALA A 100 13.44 -3.52 -4.37
CA ALA A 100 13.77 -3.21 -2.97
C ALA A 100 14.36 -1.80 -2.78
N GLY A 101 15.17 -1.31 -3.73
CA GLY A 101 15.71 0.06 -3.69
C GLY A 101 14.60 1.11 -3.71
N TYR A 102 13.59 0.95 -4.57
CA TYR A 102 12.45 1.87 -4.65
C TYR A 102 11.59 1.82 -3.41
N ILE A 103 11.34 0.62 -2.87
CA ILE A 103 10.63 0.47 -1.60
C ILE A 103 11.35 1.25 -0.50
N ASN A 104 12.66 1.10 -0.36
CA ASN A 104 13.45 1.80 0.65
C ASN A 104 13.36 3.33 0.50
N GLU A 105 13.43 3.86 -0.73
CA GLU A 105 13.28 5.29 -0.95
C GLU A 105 11.88 5.79 -0.54
N ILE A 106 10.81 5.09 -0.89
CA ILE A 106 9.45 5.44 -0.45
C ILE A 106 9.34 5.44 1.07
N LEU A 107 9.91 4.41 1.73
CA LEU A 107 9.87 4.30 3.20
C LEU A 107 10.61 5.45 3.91
N ARG A 108 11.66 6.01 3.30
CA ARG A 108 12.35 7.21 3.81
C ARG A 108 11.43 8.43 3.88
N PHE A 109 10.43 8.51 3.04
CA PHE A 109 9.44 9.58 3.03
C PHE A 109 8.15 9.25 3.81
N SER A 110 8.12 8.14 4.57
CA SER A 110 6.93 7.72 5.30
C SER A 110 6.44 8.74 6.33
N ASP A 111 7.34 9.41 7.06
CA ASP A 111 6.99 10.47 8.01
C ASP A 111 6.50 11.75 7.30
N PHE A 112 7.07 12.07 6.14
CA PHE A 112 6.60 13.16 5.29
C PHE A 112 5.17 12.89 4.79
N MET A 113 4.90 11.68 4.28
CA MET A 113 3.55 11.29 3.86
C MET A 113 2.56 11.27 5.05
N ALA A 114 3.01 10.86 6.24
CA ALA A 114 2.18 10.83 7.44
C ALA A 114 1.74 12.23 7.92
N TYR A 115 2.42 13.29 7.50
CA TYR A 115 1.97 14.67 7.72
C TYR A 115 0.69 14.98 6.92
N TYR A 116 0.56 14.44 5.71
CA TYR A 116 -0.63 14.63 4.86
C TYR A 116 -1.74 13.61 5.14
N ASN A 117 -1.36 12.40 5.58
CA ASN A 117 -2.30 11.35 5.93
C ASN A 117 -1.78 10.51 7.10
N ALA A 118 -2.40 10.68 8.27
CA ALA A 118 -1.99 10.00 9.51
C ALA A 118 -2.03 8.46 9.41
N GLU A 119 -2.82 7.90 8.49
CA GLU A 119 -2.94 6.46 8.27
C GLU A 119 -1.82 5.87 7.37
N THR A 120 -0.86 6.68 6.92
CA THR A 120 0.24 6.25 6.02
C THR A 120 0.91 4.95 6.48
N PHE A 121 1.23 4.85 7.79
CA PHE A 121 1.88 3.65 8.32
C PHE A 121 0.99 2.40 8.29
N LYS A 122 -0.33 2.57 8.41
CA LYS A 122 -1.30 1.48 8.25
C LYS A 122 -1.26 0.95 6.81
N TYR A 123 -1.26 1.84 5.82
CA TYR A 123 -1.18 1.44 4.40
C TYR A 123 0.13 0.73 4.07
N ILE A 124 1.26 1.22 4.60
CA ILE A 124 2.55 0.55 4.47
C ILE A 124 2.51 -0.85 5.12
N GLY A 125 1.99 -0.93 6.35
CA GLY A 125 1.84 -2.20 7.07
C GLY A 125 0.96 -3.20 6.33
N ARG A 126 -0.16 -2.76 5.74
CA ARG A 126 -1.04 -3.59 4.91
C ARG A 126 -0.34 -4.09 3.65
N ALA A 127 0.39 -3.22 2.94
CA ALA A 127 1.16 -3.61 1.76
C ALA A 127 2.14 -4.73 2.08
N PHE A 128 2.86 -4.66 3.18
CA PHE A 128 3.75 -5.72 3.62
C PHE A 128 3.00 -6.98 4.04
N TRP A 129 1.87 -6.85 4.75
CA TRP A 129 1.07 -7.99 5.18
C TRP A 129 0.51 -8.79 4.01
N VAL A 130 -0.14 -8.14 3.04
CA VAL A 130 -0.73 -8.83 1.87
C VAL A 130 0.32 -9.48 0.97
N ASN A 131 1.57 -9.02 1.06
CA ASN A 131 2.71 -9.62 0.36
C ASN A 131 3.55 -10.57 1.25
N ASN A 132 3.02 -10.97 2.42
CA ASN A 132 3.59 -11.95 3.34
C ASN A 132 4.93 -11.53 4.01
N PHE A 133 5.21 -10.24 4.12
CA PHE A 133 6.35 -9.71 4.89
C PHE A 133 5.93 -9.37 6.32
N ILE A 134 5.57 -10.38 7.10
CA ILE A 134 4.93 -10.25 8.42
C ILE A 134 5.72 -9.38 9.42
N PRO A 135 7.06 -9.53 9.60
CA PRO A 135 7.81 -8.68 10.53
C PRO A 135 7.76 -7.19 10.16
N ALA A 136 7.88 -6.86 8.86
CA ALA A 136 7.77 -5.49 8.39
C ALA A 136 6.35 -4.96 8.54
N ALA A 137 5.32 -5.75 8.24
CA ALA A 137 3.93 -5.40 8.46
C ALA A 137 3.68 -5.01 9.92
N MET A 138 4.06 -5.85 10.87
CA MET A 138 3.88 -5.60 12.31
C MET A 138 4.66 -4.37 12.78
N PHE A 139 5.87 -4.13 12.26
CA PHE A 139 6.62 -2.92 12.58
C PHE A 139 5.83 -1.65 12.20
N PHE A 140 5.33 -1.58 10.97
CA PHE A 140 4.59 -0.40 10.50
C PHE A 140 3.21 -0.27 11.12
N LEU A 141 2.49 -1.37 11.38
CA LEU A 141 1.20 -1.33 12.08
C LEU A 141 1.35 -0.85 13.54
N ARG A 142 2.43 -1.23 14.23
CA ARG A 142 2.74 -0.69 15.57
C ARG A 142 3.04 0.81 15.50
N LYS A 143 3.84 1.25 14.52
CA LYS A 143 4.11 2.68 14.28
C LYS A 143 2.83 3.45 13.94
N ALA A 144 1.91 2.84 13.18
CA ALA A 144 0.59 3.42 12.91
C ALA A 144 -0.22 3.62 14.20
N LYS A 145 -0.24 2.64 15.09
CA LYS A 145 -0.94 2.72 16.38
C LYS A 145 -0.45 3.88 17.25
N ASP A 146 0.85 4.19 17.21
CA ASP A 146 1.42 5.30 17.97
C ASP A 146 1.03 6.68 17.40
N ARG A 147 0.64 6.74 16.12
CA ARG A 147 0.22 7.98 15.44
C ARG A 147 -1.29 8.16 15.41
N PHE A 148 -2.04 7.08 15.23
CA PHE A 148 -3.50 7.12 15.10
C PHE A 148 -4.14 5.93 15.82
N TYR A 149 -4.31 6.08 17.14
CA TYR A 149 -4.78 5.00 18.01
C TYR A 149 -6.25 4.60 17.75
N ASN A 150 -7.14 5.56 17.47
CA ASN A 150 -8.59 5.36 17.36
C ASN A 150 -9.01 4.80 15.98
N ASP A 151 -8.32 3.77 15.50
CA ASP A 151 -8.62 3.08 14.25
C ASP A 151 -8.95 1.61 14.53
N PRO A 152 -10.24 1.20 14.49
CA PRO A 152 -10.62 -0.19 14.79
C PRO A 152 -10.02 -1.18 13.79
N GLU A 153 -9.90 -0.82 12.50
CA GLU A 153 -9.28 -1.67 11.49
C GLU A 153 -7.81 -1.96 11.81
N LEU A 154 -7.08 -0.96 12.28
CA LEU A 154 -5.67 -1.12 12.66
C LEU A 154 -5.50 -2.15 13.79
N HIS A 155 -6.32 -2.03 14.85
CA HIS A 155 -6.28 -2.98 15.96
C HIS A 155 -6.71 -4.38 15.54
N TYR A 156 -7.71 -4.49 14.65
CA TYR A 156 -8.11 -5.77 14.06
C TYR A 156 -6.97 -6.41 13.26
N LEU A 157 -6.26 -5.65 12.41
CA LEU A 157 -5.13 -6.18 11.63
C LEU A 157 -3.99 -6.67 12.52
N ILE A 158 -3.65 -5.91 13.57
CA ILE A 158 -2.64 -6.35 14.56
C ILE A 158 -3.09 -7.65 15.22
N ALA A 159 -4.35 -7.75 15.61
CA ALA A 159 -4.89 -8.96 16.23
C ALA A 159 -4.87 -10.15 15.29
N TYR A 160 -5.28 -9.94 14.04
CA TYR A 160 -5.31 -10.98 13.02
C TYR A 160 -3.91 -11.57 12.79
N ILE A 161 -2.90 -10.72 12.61
CA ILE A 161 -1.52 -11.15 12.42
C ILE A 161 -1.01 -11.86 13.68
N SER A 162 -1.26 -11.32 14.88
CA SER A 162 -0.84 -11.94 16.14
C SER A 162 -1.43 -13.34 16.29
N TYR A 163 -2.69 -13.53 15.92
CA TYR A 163 -3.35 -14.84 16.02
C TYR A 163 -2.85 -15.83 14.96
N TYR A 164 -2.93 -15.46 13.69
CA TYR A 164 -2.67 -16.41 12.58
C TYR A 164 -1.20 -16.64 12.32
N ASN A 165 -0.34 -15.62 12.46
CA ASN A 165 1.07 -15.70 12.12
C ASN A 165 1.95 -15.92 13.35
N ASP A 166 1.79 -15.12 14.40
CA ASP A 166 2.66 -15.16 15.59
C ASP A 166 2.21 -16.18 16.64
N LYS A 167 0.94 -16.68 16.54
CA LYS A 167 0.29 -17.55 17.55
C LYS A 167 0.24 -16.93 18.94
N ASP A 168 0.26 -15.60 19.02
CA ASP A 168 0.17 -14.83 20.26
C ASP A 168 -1.29 -14.51 20.59
N LEU A 169 -1.95 -15.47 21.26
CA LEU A 169 -3.37 -15.36 21.68
C LEU A 169 -3.59 -14.15 22.60
N LYS A 170 -2.63 -13.83 23.49
CA LYS A 170 -2.77 -12.73 24.44
C LYS A 170 -2.75 -11.37 23.73
N GLN A 171 -1.82 -11.18 22.78
CA GLN A 171 -1.76 -9.96 21.99
C GLN A 171 -2.98 -9.84 21.08
N ALA A 172 -3.42 -10.95 20.48
CA ALA A 172 -4.61 -10.99 19.63
C ALA A 172 -5.85 -10.55 20.43
N GLU A 173 -6.12 -11.17 21.58
CA GLU A 173 -7.23 -10.84 22.46
C GLU A 173 -7.21 -9.37 22.88
N LYS A 174 -6.05 -8.87 23.34
CA LYS A 174 -5.87 -7.47 23.74
C LYS A 174 -6.23 -6.52 22.62
N SER A 175 -5.73 -6.77 21.40
CA SER A 175 -5.99 -5.90 20.26
C SER A 175 -7.44 -5.95 19.79
N LEU A 176 -8.10 -7.13 19.87
CA LEU A 176 -9.53 -7.26 19.57
C LEU A 176 -10.40 -6.52 20.58
N LYS A 177 -10.08 -6.58 21.86
CA LYS A 177 -10.78 -5.80 22.89
C LYS A 177 -10.68 -4.30 22.63
N THR A 178 -9.48 -3.80 22.31
CA THR A 178 -9.29 -2.39 21.93
C THR A 178 -10.07 -2.03 20.66
N CYS A 179 -10.07 -2.88 19.64
CA CYS A 179 -10.87 -2.68 18.43
C CYS A 179 -12.37 -2.51 18.77
N LEU A 180 -12.91 -3.38 19.64
CA LEU A 180 -14.32 -3.37 20.03
C LEU A 180 -14.67 -2.28 21.05
N GLU A 181 -13.71 -1.76 21.81
CA GLU A 181 -13.88 -0.54 22.61
C GLU A 181 -14.10 0.69 21.71
N ILE A 182 -13.38 0.75 20.57
CA ILE A 182 -13.51 1.84 19.58
C ILE A 182 -14.79 1.66 18.74
N LEU A 183 -15.06 0.45 18.25
CA LEU A 183 -16.21 0.13 17.41
C LEU A 183 -16.84 -1.20 17.84
N PRO A 184 -17.81 -1.20 18.79
CA PRO A 184 -18.40 -2.42 19.34
C PRO A 184 -19.03 -3.35 18.30
N GLU A 185 -19.55 -2.79 17.20
CA GLU A 185 -20.23 -3.55 16.16
C GLU A 185 -19.29 -4.03 15.02
N TYR A 186 -17.96 -3.93 15.21
CA TYR A 186 -17.01 -4.37 14.18
C TYR A 186 -17.07 -5.90 14.03
N ALA A 187 -17.88 -6.36 13.09
CA ALA A 187 -18.20 -7.77 12.91
C ALA A 187 -16.98 -8.70 12.74
N PRO A 188 -15.91 -8.32 11.97
CA PRO A 188 -14.71 -9.15 11.86
C PRO A 188 -14.01 -9.38 13.22
N ALA A 189 -13.92 -8.33 14.05
CA ALA A 189 -13.28 -8.45 15.37
C ALA A 189 -14.11 -9.31 16.33
N ASN A 190 -15.44 -9.16 16.32
CA ASN A 190 -16.32 -10.01 17.12
C ASN A 190 -16.21 -11.50 16.74
N ALA A 191 -16.12 -11.79 15.43
CA ALA A 191 -15.94 -13.15 14.94
C ALA A 191 -14.59 -13.74 15.37
N LEU A 192 -13.50 -12.99 15.18
CA LEU A 192 -12.16 -13.45 15.53
C LEU A 192 -11.98 -13.61 17.05
N LEU A 193 -12.58 -12.74 17.87
CA LEU A 193 -12.48 -12.83 19.33
C LEU A 193 -13.12 -14.13 19.86
N ARG A 194 -14.21 -14.61 19.26
CA ARG A 194 -14.81 -15.89 19.61
C ARG A 194 -13.86 -17.06 19.35
N VAL A 195 -13.14 -17.02 18.23
CA VAL A 195 -12.16 -18.05 17.86
C VAL A 195 -10.97 -18.01 18.84
N VAL A 196 -10.40 -16.82 19.08
CA VAL A 196 -9.28 -16.65 20.02
C VAL A 196 -9.63 -17.16 21.43
N ASN A 197 -10.85 -16.88 21.92
CA ASN A 197 -11.29 -17.35 23.23
C ASN A 197 -11.49 -18.87 23.29
N ALA A 198 -11.93 -19.48 22.17
CA ALA A 198 -12.09 -20.94 22.11
C ALA A 198 -10.73 -21.68 22.12
N ASP A 199 -9.72 -21.11 21.46
CA ASP A 199 -8.38 -21.69 21.41
C ASP A 199 -7.55 -21.43 22.69
N GLY A 200 -7.96 -20.45 23.50
CA GLY A 200 -7.31 -20.11 24.77
C GLY A 200 -7.88 -20.79 26.01
N ALA A 201 -8.98 -21.54 25.85
CA ALA A 201 -9.67 -22.26 26.93
C ALA A 201 -9.17 -23.70 27.05
#